data_10fb4eeca5fdd3ed47e2edef4aed0ed7
#
_entry.id   10fb4eeca5fdd3ed47e2edef4aed0ed7
#
_cell.length_a   1.000
_cell.length_b   1.000
_cell.length_c   1.000
_cell.angle_alpha   90.00
_cell.angle_beta   90.00
_cell.angle_gamma   90.00
#
_symmetry.space_group_name_H-M   'P 1'
#
loop_
_entity.id
_entity.type
_entity.pdbx_description
1 polymer ?
#
loop_
_entity_poly.entity_id
_entity_poly.type
_entity_poly.pdbx_seq_one_letter_code
_entity_poly.pdbx_strand_id
1 'polypeptide(L)'
;MRAFAVAIISIGLSAGLTDVQAQSWQPSRPITMVVPLSAGGSTDVIARIMAPGMSKVLGQTIVVENVGGAGGTIAGARVAHATPDGYTFAIGQWGTNVATGAIYSLSYDLMKDFEPIGLIATQPFLIVARKSMPADNLTQLIAWLRANDNKATAGNSGVGSPSHIASVLLQKAVGVNLVMVPYRGAGETTQALVGEQIDITLNTPAISLGQMSAGQIKVYAVTSKQRLAIAPNIPTTDEAGLPDYYFSFWHAFWAPKGTPKAIVDKLNNALVQTLSEPATRTKLVDLAQEIFPREEQSPKALRIYQQSEIDKWWPIIKAANVKSE
;
A
#
# COMPACT_ATOMS: atom_id res chain seq x y z
N MET A 1 -59.25 60.70 42.22
CA MET A 1 -58.14 60.50 41.32
C MET A 1 -57.52 59.15 41.68
N ARG A 2 -57.75 58.10 40.88
CA ARG A 2 -57.28 56.76 41.10
C ARG A 2 -56.11 56.51 40.09
N ALA A 3 -54.86 56.27 40.62
CA ALA A 3 -53.75 55.92 39.81
C ALA A 3 -53.74 54.39 39.55
N PHE A 4 -53.77 53.99 38.27
CA PHE A 4 -53.56 52.59 37.86
C PHE A 4 -52.05 52.33 37.67
N ALA A 5 -51.49 51.39 38.41
CA ALA A 5 -50.15 50.88 38.23
C ALA A 5 -50.20 49.71 37.22
N VAL A 6 -49.50 49.87 36.09
CA VAL A 6 -49.33 48.81 35.06
C VAL A 6 -48.04 48.05 35.40
N ALA A 7 -48.18 46.79 35.77
CA ALA A 7 -47.05 45.89 35.98
C ALA A 7 -46.65 45.22 34.62
N ILE A 8 -45.44 45.54 34.14
CA ILE A 8 -44.85 44.90 32.98
C ILE A 8 -44.15 43.59 33.42
N ILE A 9 -44.71 42.44 33.04
CA ILE A 9 -44.10 41.13 33.25
C ILE A 9 -43.16 40.90 32.09
N SER A 10 -41.85 40.98 32.30
CA SER A 10 -40.81 40.59 31.34
C SER A 10 -40.61 39.07 31.39
N ILE A 11 -41.14 38.38 30.38
CA ILE A 11 -40.88 36.96 30.19
C ILE A 11 -39.48 36.83 29.54
N GLY A 12 -38.49 36.47 30.34
CA GLY A 12 -37.16 36.12 29.86
C GLY A 12 -37.17 34.81 29.11
N LEU A 13 -37.05 34.85 27.79
CA LEU A 13 -36.85 33.65 26.92
C LEU A 13 -35.41 33.20 27.06
N SER A 14 -35.13 32.28 28.02
CA SER A 14 -33.88 31.60 28.11
C SER A 14 -33.81 30.57 26.98
N ALA A 15 -33.21 30.95 25.84
CA ALA A 15 -32.82 30.01 24.79
C ALA A 15 -31.71 29.09 25.37
N GLY A 16 -32.09 27.92 25.82
CA GLY A 16 -31.16 26.86 26.15
C GLY A 16 -30.38 26.45 24.89
N LEU A 17 -29.12 26.88 24.82
CA LEU A 17 -28.16 26.32 23.90
C LEU A 17 -27.94 24.86 24.35
N THR A 18 -28.71 23.93 23.77
CA THR A 18 -28.37 22.52 23.84
C THR A 18 -27.08 22.35 23.04
N ASP A 19 -25.96 22.22 23.75
CA ASP A 19 -24.74 21.66 23.18
C ASP A 19 -25.13 20.30 22.60
N VAL A 20 -25.28 20.25 21.28
CA VAL A 20 -25.35 19.01 20.54
C VAL A 20 -23.95 18.43 20.62
N GLN A 21 -23.64 17.72 21.72
CA GLN A 21 -22.50 16.84 21.78
C GLN A 21 -22.64 15.90 20.60
N ALA A 22 -21.80 16.08 19.59
CA ALA A 22 -21.70 15.18 18.46
C ALA A 22 -21.46 13.77 19.03
N GLN A 23 -22.51 12.97 19.06
CA GLN A 23 -22.49 11.63 19.62
C GLN A 23 -21.38 10.87 18.90
N SER A 24 -20.29 10.54 19.62
CA SER A 24 -19.13 9.86 19.02
C SER A 24 -19.62 8.56 18.40
N TRP A 25 -19.42 8.37 17.10
CA TRP A 25 -19.80 7.14 16.41
C TRP A 25 -19.27 5.92 17.16
N GLN A 26 -20.16 5.04 17.55
CA GLN A 26 -19.87 3.76 18.20
C GLN A 26 -20.44 2.66 17.33
N PRO A 27 -19.58 1.80 16.74
CA PRO A 27 -20.08 0.71 15.92
C PRO A 27 -20.86 -0.29 16.79
N SER A 28 -22.03 -0.70 16.31
CA SER A 28 -22.96 -1.62 17.01
C SER A 28 -23.05 -2.99 16.33
N ARG A 29 -22.36 -3.18 15.20
CA ARG A 29 -22.31 -4.42 14.42
C ARG A 29 -20.93 -4.63 13.82
N PRO A 30 -20.58 -5.83 13.34
CA PRO A 30 -19.30 -6.09 12.70
C PRO A 30 -19.01 -5.12 11.54
N ILE A 31 -17.74 -4.80 11.38
CA ILE A 31 -17.21 -3.89 10.34
C ILE A 31 -16.51 -4.73 9.29
N THR A 32 -16.76 -4.47 8.01
CA THR A 32 -16.11 -5.17 6.90
C THR A 32 -14.87 -4.41 6.44
N MET A 33 -13.71 -5.07 6.48
CA MET A 33 -12.48 -4.64 5.84
C MET A 33 -12.33 -5.36 4.50
N VAL A 34 -12.55 -4.65 3.41
CA VAL A 34 -12.43 -5.19 2.05
C VAL A 34 -10.96 -5.23 1.62
N VAL A 35 -10.50 -6.41 1.20
CA VAL A 35 -9.17 -6.64 0.62
C VAL A 35 -9.33 -6.81 -0.88
N PRO A 36 -8.73 -5.95 -1.74
CA PRO A 36 -8.97 -5.94 -3.19
C PRO A 36 -8.24 -7.05 -3.95
N LEU A 37 -7.64 -7.99 -3.26
CA LEU A 37 -6.79 -9.04 -3.81
C LEU A 37 -7.13 -10.40 -3.19
N SER A 38 -6.61 -11.47 -3.79
CA SER A 38 -6.83 -12.84 -3.33
C SER A 38 -6.28 -13.06 -1.91
N ALA A 39 -6.92 -13.97 -1.19
CA ALA A 39 -6.45 -14.40 0.13
C ALA A 39 -5.03 -15.00 0.07
N GLY A 40 -4.26 -14.82 1.15
CA GLY A 40 -2.87 -15.28 1.27
C GLY A 40 -1.83 -14.35 0.63
N GLY A 41 -2.25 -13.30 -0.09
CA GLY A 41 -1.35 -12.27 -0.59
C GLY A 41 -0.90 -11.29 0.49
N SER A 42 0.13 -10.48 0.20
CA SER A 42 0.70 -9.52 1.17
C SER A 42 -0.37 -8.59 1.79
N THR A 43 -1.27 -8.06 0.99
CA THR A 43 -2.34 -7.17 1.47
C THR A 43 -3.33 -7.88 2.40
N ASP A 44 -3.66 -9.15 2.12
CA ASP A 44 -4.52 -9.98 2.99
C ASP A 44 -3.84 -10.28 4.32
N VAL A 45 -2.55 -10.61 4.28
CA VAL A 45 -1.76 -10.88 5.51
C VAL A 45 -1.71 -9.63 6.39
N ILE A 46 -1.45 -8.45 5.82
CA ILE A 46 -1.45 -7.19 6.57
C ILE A 46 -2.83 -6.88 7.13
N ALA A 47 -3.90 -7.08 6.34
CA ALA A 47 -5.28 -6.91 6.81
C ALA A 47 -5.57 -7.76 8.07
N ARG A 48 -5.16 -9.05 8.04
CA ARG A 48 -5.34 -9.99 9.16
C ARG A 48 -4.45 -9.70 10.36
N ILE A 49 -3.30 -9.06 10.17
CA ILE A 49 -2.45 -8.55 11.26
C ILE A 49 -3.12 -7.34 11.93
N MET A 50 -3.70 -6.44 11.14
CA MET A 50 -4.31 -5.19 11.64
C MET A 50 -5.69 -5.40 12.27
N ALA A 51 -6.51 -6.32 11.72
CA ALA A 51 -7.89 -6.48 12.12
C ALA A 51 -8.10 -6.75 13.63
N PRO A 52 -7.34 -7.61 14.32
CA PRO A 52 -7.52 -7.86 15.75
C PRO A 52 -7.29 -6.64 16.62
N GLY A 53 -6.21 -5.90 16.39
CA GLY A 53 -5.89 -4.68 17.15
C GLY A 53 -6.94 -3.59 16.94
N MET A 54 -7.32 -3.35 15.68
CA MET A 54 -8.38 -2.38 15.38
C MET A 54 -9.74 -2.82 15.96
N SER A 55 -10.08 -4.13 15.93
CA SER A 55 -11.31 -4.65 16.54
C SER A 55 -11.36 -4.34 18.04
N LYS A 56 -10.24 -4.51 18.73
CA LYS A 56 -10.13 -4.20 20.18
C LYS A 56 -10.38 -2.72 20.46
N VAL A 57 -9.79 -1.82 19.66
CA VAL A 57 -9.94 -0.37 19.84
C VAL A 57 -11.36 0.10 19.48
N LEU A 58 -11.97 -0.47 18.45
CA LEU A 58 -13.31 -0.10 18.00
C LEU A 58 -14.44 -0.74 18.82
N GLY A 59 -14.13 -1.79 19.61
CA GLY A 59 -15.12 -2.55 20.37
C GLY A 59 -16.04 -3.41 19.51
N GLN A 60 -15.67 -3.65 18.23
CA GLN A 60 -16.43 -4.45 17.28
C GLN A 60 -15.51 -5.30 16.40
N THR A 61 -15.99 -6.48 16.03
CA THR A 61 -15.23 -7.37 15.15
C THR A 61 -15.03 -6.76 13.77
N ILE A 62 -13.80 -6.77 13.28
CA ILE A 62 -13.48 -6.49 11.87
C ILE A 62 -13.42 -7.82 11.11
N VAL A 63 -14.31 -7.98 10.13
CA VAL A 63 -14.34 -9.11 9.22
C VAL A 63 -13.52 -8.76 7.97
N VAL A 64 -12.49 -9.55 7.70
CA VAL A 64 -11.65 -9.40 6.50
C VAL A 64 -12.30 -10.15 5.34
N GLU A 65 -12.66 -9.43 4.29
CA GLU A 65 -13.31 -9.97 3.09
C GLU A 65 -12.44 -9.74 1.84
N ASN A 66 -12.04 -10.80 1.17
CA ASN A 66 -11.27 -10.74 -0.06
C ASN A 66 -12.19 -10.62 -1.28
N VAL A 67 -12.03 -9.56 -2.07
CA VAL A 67 -12.77 -9.28 -3.30
C VAL A 67 -11.75 -9.06 -4.41
N GLY A 68 -11.24 -10.14 -4.97
CA GLY A 68 -10.24 -10.10 -6.04
C GLY A 68 -10.86 -9.86 -7.42
N GLY A 69 -10.02 -9.56 -8.39
CA GLY A 69 -10.34 -9.45 -9.81
C GLY A 69 -9.99 -8.10 -10.42
N ALA A 70 -9.65 -8.11 -11.71
CA ALA A 70 -9.31 -6.95 -12.53
C ALA A 70 -8.33 -5.96 -11.81
N GLY A 71 -7.22 -6.47 -11.26
CA GLY A 71 -6.23 -5.65 -10.55
C GLY A 71 -6.75 -5.00 -9.26
N GLY A 72 -7.89 -5.46 -8.71
CA GLY A 72 -8.53 -4.89 -7.51
C GLY A 72 -9.61 -3.86 -7.80
N THR A 73 -9.90 -3.58 -9.07
CA THR A 73 -10.91 -2.56 -9.47
C THR A 73 -12.32 -2.94 -9.05
N ILE A 74 -12.66 -4.24 -8.98
CA ILE A 74 -13.96 -4.73 -8.49
C ILE A 74 -14.18 -4.33 -7.04
N ALA A 75 -13.19 -4.57 -6.18
CA ALA A 75 -13.25 -4.16 -4.78
C ALA A 75 -13.28 -2.63 -4.62
N GLY A 76 -12.48 -1.92 -5.42
CA GLY A 76 -12.45 -0.46 -5.46
C GLY A 76 -13.84 0.11 -5.75
N ALA A 77 -14.52 -0.37 -6.81
CA ALA A 77 -15.87 0.03 -7.16
C ALA A 77 -16.86 -0.28 -6.02
N ARG A 78 -16.79 -1.48 -5.44
CA ARG A 78 -17.66 -1.86 -4.32
C ARG A 78 -17.52 -0.93 -3.13
N VAL A 79 -16.31 -0.56 -2.74
CA VAL A 79 -16.09 0.34 -1.60
C VAL A 79 -16.47 1.77 -1.94
N ALA A 80 -16.13 2.26 -3.15
CA ALA A 80 -16.53 3.60 -3.59
C ALA A 80 -18.05 3.84 -3.53
N HIS A 81 -18.86 2.78 -3.80
CA HIS A 81 -20.32 2.85 -3.77
C HIS A 81 -20.94 2.33 -2.46
N ALA A 82 -20.14 1.97 -1.46
CA ALA A 82 -20.66 1.53 -0.17
C ALA A 82 -21.24 2.70 0.64
N THR A 83 -22.17 2.39 1.55
CA THR A 83 -22.74 3.39 2.47
C THR A 83 -21.63 3.99 3.33
N PRO A 84 -21.53 5.33 3.43
CA PRO A 84 -20.47 6.01 4.17
C PRO A 84 -20.75 6.08 5.68
N ASP A 85 -21.14 4.95 6.29
CA ASP A 85 -21.57 4.81 7.68
C ASP A 85 -20.49 4.23 8.62
N GLY A 86 -19.30 3.94 8.08
CA GLY A 86 -18.16 3.41 8.82
C GLY A 86 -18.13 1.88 8.96
N TYR A 87 -19.13 1.16 8.45
CA TYR A 87 -19.17 -0.30 8.52
C TYR A 87 -18.51 -1.02 7.33
N THR A 88 -18.05 -0.25 6.34
CA THR A 88 -17.25 -0.79 5.23
C THR A 88 -16.08 0.15 4.97
N PHE A 89 -14.88 -0.40 4.95
CA PHE A 89 -13.67 0.30 4.52
C PHE A 89 -12.74 -0.68 3.80
N ALA A 90 -11.77 -0.17 3.04
CA ALA A 90 -10.80 -0.99 2.33
C ALA A 90 -9.42 -0.87 2.94
N ILE A 91 -8.67 -1.97 2.92
CA ILE A 91 -7.23 -1.91 2.80
C ILE A 91 -6.90 -1.85 1.31
N GLY A 92 -6.06 -0.94 0.92
CA GLY A 92 -5.54 -0.87 -0.44
C GLY A 92 -4.02 -0.81 -0.42
N GLN A 93 -3.44 -0.79 -1.60
CA GLN A 93 -1.99 -0.71 -1.77
C GLN A 93 -1.66 0.10 -3.04
N TRP A 94 -0.39 0.41 -3.25
CA TRP A 94 0.10 1.20 -4.38
C TRP A 94 -0.52 0.77 -5.73
N GLY A 95 -0.57 -0.53 -6.02
CA GLY A 95 -1.14 -1.04 -7.28
C GLY A 95 -2.61 -0.70 -7.44
N THR A 96 -3.43 -0.92 -6.40
CA THR A 96 -4.89 -0.73 -6.43
C THR A 96 -5.32 0.73 -6.30
N ASN A 97 -4.51 1.58 -5.67
CA ASN A 97 -4.87 2.96 -5.35
C ASN A 97 -4.02 4.02 -6.07
N VAL A 98 -3.05 3.58 -6.90
CA VAL A 98 -2.25 4.45 -7.78
C VAL A 98 -2.22 3.89 -9.18
N ALA A 99 -1.61 2.70 -9.39
CA ALA A 99 -1.32 2.18 -10.72
C ALA A 99 -2.58 1.87 -11.54
N THR A 100 -3.65 1.34 -10.91
CA THR A 100 -4.90 1.00 -11.61
C THR A 100 -5.51 2.17 -12.37
N GLY A 101 -5.41 3.41 -11.86
CA GLY A 101 -5.93 4.59 -12.55
C GLY A 101 -5.20 4.97 -13.84
N ALA A 102 -3.97 4.47 -14.03
CA ALA A 102 -3.22 4.65 -15.27
C ALA A 102 -3.39 3.47 -16.25
N ILE A 103 -3.89 2.32 -15.77
CA ILE A 103 -3.92 1.04 -16.51
C ILE A 103 -5.34 0.67 -16.93
N TYR A 104 -6.34 0.92 -16.06
CA TYR A 104 -7.73 0.50 -16.25
C TYR A 104 -8.66 1.69 -16.44
N SER A 105 -9.76 1.49 -17.18
CA SER A 105 -10.90 2.40 -17.16
C SER A 105 -11.72 2.13 -15.90
N LEU A 106 -11.59 3.02 -14.89
CA LEU A 106 -12.26 2.86 -13.62
C LEU A 106 -13.67 3.48 -13.67
N SER A 107 -14.64 2.85 -12.99
CA SER A 107 -15.98 3.41 -12.73
C SER A 107 -16.02 4.35 -11.53
N TYR A 108 -14.87 4.66 -10.93
CA TYR A 108 -14.69 5.53 -9.76
C TYR A 108 -13.38 6.31 -9.87
N ASP A 109 -13.28 7.39 -9.13
CA ASP A 109 -12.08 8.24 -9.04
C ASP A 109 -11.29 7.91 -7.78
N LEU A 110 -10.01 7.56 -7.94
CA LEU A 110 -9.13 7.16 -6.82
C LEU A 110 -8.94 8.24 -5.76
N MET A 111 -9.09 9.52 -6.13
CA MET A 111 -8.88 10.65 -5.23
C MET A 111 -10.17 11.25 -4.71
N LYS A 112 -11.28 11.12 -5.46
CA LYS A 112 -12.55 11.81 -5.14
C LYS A 112 -13.59 10.92 -4.48
N ASP A 113 -13.55 9.60 -4.73
CA ASP A 113 -14.59 8.69 -4.28
C ASP A 113 -14.21 7.91 -3.01
N PHE A 114 -13.09 8.31 -2.37
CA PHE A 114 -12.64 7.74 -1.11
C PHE A 114 -12.24 8.81 -0.09
N GLU A 115 -12.51 8.52 1.18
CA GLU A 115 -11.94 9.22 2.31
C GLU A 115 -10.71 8.47 2.81
N PRO A 116 -9.52 9.06 2.80
CA PRO A 116 -8.32 8.42 3.35
C PRO A 116 -8.47 8.24 4.86
N ILE A 117 -8.06 7.08 5.37
CA ILE A 117 -8.02 6.81 6.80
C ILE A 117 -6.58 6.96 7.33
N GLY A 118 -5.60 6.35 6.67
CA GLY A 118 -4.20 6.52 7.07
C GLY A 118 -3.27 5.47 6.46
N LEU A 119 -1.98 5.83 6.39
CA LEU A 119 -0.89 4.98 5.93
C LEU A 119 -0.56 3.91 6.99
N ILE A 120 -0.23 2.70 6.53
CA ILE A 120 0.12 1.56 7.38
C ILE A 120 1.63 1.33 7.35
N ALA A 121 2.11 0.82 6.23
CA ALA A 121 3.50 0.41 6.05
C ALA A 121 3.88 0.42 4.58
N THR A 122 5.16 0.51 4.32
CA THR A 122 5.75 0.37 3.00
C THR A 122 6.65 -0.87 2.96
N GLN A 123 6.82 -1.45 1.78
CA GLN A 123 7.68 -2.59 1.56
C GLN A 123 8.55 -2.33 0.33
N PRO A 124 9.87 -2.22 0.48
CA PRO A 124 10.78 -2.12 -0.63
C PRO A 124 10.94 -3.45 -1.36
N PHE A 125 11.56 -3.40 -2.53
CA PHE A 125 11.94 -4.58 -3.27
C PHE A 125 13.43 -4.90 -3.10
N LEU A 126 13.78 -6.13 -3.42
CA LEU A 126 15.16 -6.56 -3.62
C LEU A 126 15.41 -6.73 -5.11
N ILE A 127 16.56 -6.28 -5.58
CA ILE A 127 17.08 -6.63 -6.91
C ILE A 127 17.74 -7.99 -6.77
N VAL A 128 17.16 -9.00 -7.42
CA VAL A 128 17.61 -10.38 -7.30
C VAL A 128 17.90 -11.01 -8.66
N ALA A 129 18.86 -11.93 -8.73
CA ALA A 129 19.20 -12.65 -9.94
C ALA A 129 19.36 -14.16 -9.68
N ARG A 130 19.34 -14.93 -10.78
CA ARG A 130 19.63 -16.36 -10.74
C ARG A 130 20.99 -16.65 -10.13
N LYS A 131 21.16 -17.84 -9.56
CA LYS A 131 22.38 -18.25 -8.84
C LYS A 131 23.65 -18.17 -9.71
N SER A 132 23.54 -18.58 -10.98
CA SER A 132 24.67 -18.59 -11.92
C SER A 132 24.98 -17.23 -12.55
N MET A 133 24.30 -16.13 -12.15
CA MET A 133 24.61 -14.79 -12.65
C MET A 133 26.09 -14.45 -12.43
N PRO A 134 26.86 -14.12 -13.51
CA PRO A 134 28.28 -13.82 -13.42
C PRO A 134 28.52 -12.37 -12.96
N ALA A 135 27.94 -12.02 -11.82
CA ALA A 135 28.06 -10.72 -11.17
C ALA A 135 28.02 -10.92 -9.65
N ASP A 136 28.89 -10.28 -8.89
CA ASP A 136 28.98 -10.43 -7.44
C ASP A 136 28.47 -9.19 -6.69
N ASN A 137 28.20 -8.10 -7.40
CA ASN A 137 27.62 -6.86 -6.87
C ASN A 137 26.75 -6.17 -7.91
N LEU A 138 25.99 -5.14 -7.49
CA LEU A 138 25.04 -4.45 -8.36
C LEU A 138 25.75 -3.76 -9.55
N THR A 139 26.93 -3.18 -9.35
CA THR A 139 27.70 -2.54 -10.43
C THR A 139 28.04 -3.56 -11.53
N GLN A 140 28.50 -4.75 -11.16
CA GLN A 140 28.79 -5.84 -12.11
C GLN A 140 27.49 -6.36 -12.77
N LEU A 141 26.38 -6.46 -12.03
CA LEU A 141 25.08 -6.79 -12.62
C LEU A 141 24.65 -5.79 -13.66
N ILE A 142 24.76 -4.49 -13.37
CA ILE A 142 24.43 -3.43 -14.33
C ILE A 142 25.33 -3.53 -15.58
N ALA A 143 26.62 -3.78 -15.42
CA ALA A 143 27.54 -3.99 -16.55
C ALA A 143 27.13 -5.21 -17.39
N TRP A 144 26.74 -6.30 -16.73
CA TRP A 144 26.25 -7.49 -17.41
C TRP A 144 24.93 -7.23 -18.16
N LEU A 145 23.98 -6.52 -17.55
CA LEU A 145 22.71 -6.14 -18.19
C LEU A 145 22.96 -5.29 -19.45
N ARG A 146 23.90 -4.35 -19.40
CA ARG A 146 24.29 -3.52 -20.55
C ARG A 146 24.92 -4.36 -21.68
N ALA A 147 25.74 -5.35 -21.33
CA ALA A 147 26.33 -6.27 -22.32
C ALA A 147 25.30 -7.24 -22.91
N ASN A 148 24.15 -7.42 -22.25
CA ASN A 148 23.04 -8.29 -22.70
C ASN A 148 21.77 -7.49 -22.99
N ASP A 149 21.92 -6.25 -23.45
CA ASP A 149 20.78 -5.41 -23.87
C ASP A 149 19.88 -6.14 -24.88
N ASN A 150 18.57 -6.02 -24.73
CA ASN A 150 17.55 -6.73 -25.51
C ASN A 150 17.60 -8.28 -25.42
N LYS A 151 18.37 -8.86 -24.48
CA LYS A 151 18.49 -10.30 -24.27
C LYS A 151 18.20 -10.70 -22.81
N ALA A 152 18.70 -9.88 -21.87
CA ALA A 152 18.51 -10.14 -20.46
C ALA A 152 17.02 -10.17 -20.10
N THR A 153 16.59 -11.24 -19.41
CA THR A 153 15.19 -11.48 -19.04
C THR A 153 14.89 -10.98 -17.65
N ALA A 154 13.76 -10.26 -17.50
CA ALA A 154 13.24 -9.79 -16.22
C ALA A 154 11.85 -10.38 -15.95
N GLY A 155 11.78 -11.30 -15.00
CA GLY A 155 10.51 -11.87 -14.56
C GLY A 155 9.70 -10.90 -13.71
N ASN A 156 8.37 -10.96 -13.85
CA ASN A 156 7.47 -10.14 -13.04
C ASN A 156 6.15 -10.89 -12.75
N SER A 157 5.38 -10.39 -11.78
CA SER A 157 4.14 -11.02 -11.31
C SER A 157 2.90 -10.66 -12.15
N GLY A 158 3.10 -10.38 -13.42
CA GLY A 158 2.09 -9.95 -14.39
C GLY A 158 2.22 -8.49 -14.79
N VAL A 159 1.65 -8.16 -15.95
CA VAL A 159 1.67 -6.80 -16.51
C VAL A 159 1.00 -5.82 -15.55
N GLY A 160 1.63 -4.67 -15.28
CA GLY A 160 1.13 -3.67 -14.33
C GLY A 160 1.38 -3.99 -12.85
N SER A 161 1.91 -5.17 -12.53
CA SER A 161 2.28 -5.50 -11.15
C SER A 161 3.41 -4.60 -10.63
N PRO A 162 3.55 -4.46 -9.29
CA PRO A 162 4.65 -3.69 -8.72
C PRO A 162 6.04 -4.15 -9.21
N SER A 163 6.26 -5.47 -9.34
CA SER A 163 7.52 -6.01 -9.86
C SER A 163 7.74 -5.67 -11.35
N HIS A 164 6.68 -5.64 -12.15
CA HIS A 164 6.77 -5.19 -13.55
C HIS A 164 7.20 -3.73 -13.63
N ILE A 165 6.52 -2.85 -12.91
CA ILE A 165 6.83 -1.41 -12.89
C ILE A 165 8.24 -1.16 -12.34
N ALA A 166 8.64 -1.86 -11.27
CA ALA A 166 10.00 -1.78 -10.76
C ALA A 166 11.05 -2.19 -11.82
N SER A 167 10.79 -3.27 -12.59
CA SER A 167 11.68 -3.69 -13.69
C SER A 167 11.75 -2.64 -14.82
N VAL A 168 10.62 -2.02 -15.18
CA VAL A 168 10.59 -0.90 -16.14
C VAL A 168 11.41 0.29 -15.67
N LEU A 169 11.35 0.60 -14.37
CA LEU A 169 12.20 1.65 -13.81
C LEU A 169 13.69 1.29 -13.81
N LEU A 170 14.00 0.04 -13.44
CA LEU A 170 15.38 -0.45 -13.47
C LEU A 170 15.95 -0.33 -14.88
N GLN A 171 15.24 -0.82 -15.88
CA GLN A 171 15.57 -0.70 -17.29
C GLN A 171 15.90 0.75 -17.67
N LYS A 172 15.05 1.70 -17.27
CA LYS A 172 15.26 3.12 -17.53
C LYS A 172 16.47 3.69 -16.78
N ALA A 173 16.64 3.33 -15.49
CA ALA A 173 17.71 3.83 -14.64
C ALA A 173 19.10 3.37 -15.11
N VAL A 174 19.20 2.13 -15.63
CA VAL A 174 20.47 1.56 -16.09
C VAL A 174 20.71 1.72 -17.59
N GLY A 175 19.70 2.22 -18.36
CA GLY A 175 19.80 2.50 -19.79
C GLY A 175 19.88 1.23 -20.66
N VAL A 176 19.05 0.24 -20.40
CA VAL A 176 18.96 -1.03 -21.13
C VAL A 176 17.50 -1.37 -21.48
N ASN A 177 17.31 -2.31 -22.40
CA ASN A 177 16.02 -2.92 -22.68
C ASN A 177 16.01 -4.37 -22.15
N LEU A 178 15.09 -4.67 -21.26
CA LEU A 178 14.92 -6.01 -20.70
C LEU A 178 13.77 -6.74 -21.41
N VAL A 179 13.93 -8.04 -21.60
CA VAL A 179 12.84 -8.91 -22.05
C VAL A 179 11.95 -9.21 -20.84
N MET A 180 10.78 -8.55 -20.78
CA MET A 180 9.83 -8.73 -19.66
C MET A 180 9.09 -10.05 -19.80
N VAL A 181 9.18 -10.91 -18.78
CA VAL A 181 8.52 -12.22 -18.73
C VAL A 181 7.45 -12.22 -17.66
N PRO A 182 6.15 -12.12 -18.04
CA PRO A 182 5.06 -12.08 -17.06
C PRO A 182 4.71 -13.48 -16.56
N TYR A 183 4.50 -13.61 -15.25
CA TYR A 183 3.98 -14.79 -14.56
C TYR A 183 2.68 -14.45 -13.83
N ARG A 184 1.95 -15.46 -13.34
CA ARG A 184 0.69 -15.25 -12.60
C ARG A 184 0.88 -14.66 -11.20
N GLY A 185 2.12 -14.68 -10.66
CA GLY A 185 2.42 -14.15 -9.35
C GLY A 185 3.89 -14.31 -8.96
N ALA A 186 4.25 -13.72 -7.82
CA ALA A 186 5.62 -13.69 -7.33
C ALA A 186 6.21 -15.08 -7.01
N GLY A 187 5.36 -16.03 -6.62
CA GLY A 187 5.80 -17.42 -6.37
C GLY A 187 6.32 -18.09 -7.64
N GLU A 188 5.57 -18.00 -8.75
CA GLU A 188 5.98 -18.56 -10.04
C GLU A 188 7.23 -17.84 -10.58
N THR A 189 7.29 -16.52 -10.45
CA THR A 189 8.47 -15.73 -10.85
C THR A 189 9.71 -16.19 -10.09
N THR A 190 9.58 -16.44 -8.78
CA THR A 190 10.69 -16.92 -7.95
C THR A 190 11.13 -18.33 -8.36
N GLN A 191 10.18 -19.22 -8.65
CA GLN A 191 10.51 -20.57 -9.13
C GLN A 191 11.25 -20.51 -10.48
N ALA A 192 10.81 -19.64 -11.39
CA ALA A 192 11.49 -19.43 -12.68
C ALA A 192 12.90 -18.87 -12.50
N LEU A 193 13.12 -17.97 -11.52
CA LEU A 193 14.44 -17.45 -11.19
C LEU A 193 15.35 -18.54 -10.61
N VAL A 194 14.86 -19.34 -9.65
CA VAL A 194 15.58 -20.47 -9.05
C VAL A 194 15.90 -21.54 -10.10
N GLY A 195 14.97 -21.79 -11.03
CA GLY A 195 15.15 -22.69 -12.18
C GLY A 195 15.98 -22.08 -13.31
N GLU A 196 16.55 -20.89 -13.14
CA GLU A 196 17.39 -20.18 -14.11
C GLU A 196 16.72 -19.92 -15.47
N GLN A 197 15.37 -19.89 -15.51
CA GLN A 197 14.59 -19.58 -16.71
C GLN A 197 14.53 -18.09 -17.00
N ILE A 198 14.83 -17.26 -16.02
CA ILE A 198 14.95 -15.79 -16.12
C ILE A 198 16.23 -15.34 -15.41
N ASP A 199 16.76 -14.21 -15.84
CA ASP A 199 18.02 -13.68 -15.33
C ASP A 199 17.87 -12.90 -14.03
N ILE A 200 16.87 -12.02 -13.97
CA ILE A 200 16.60 -11.15 -12.83
C ILE A 200 15.12 -11.07 -12.51
N THR A 201 14.80 -10.64 -11.32
CA THR A 201 13.49 -10.12 -10.94
C THR A 201 13.63 -9.08 -9.82
N LEU A 202 12.59 -8.26 -9.63
CA LEU A 202 12.46 -7.44 -8.44
C LEU A 202 11.35 -8.06 -7.58
N ASN A 203 11.71 -8.43 -6.35
CA ASN A 203 10.82 -9.18 -5.48
C ASN A 203 10.85 -8.66 -4.05
N THR A 204 9.83 -8.98 -3.27
CA THR A 204 9.77 -8.55 -1.87
C THR A 204 10.76 -9.34 -1.00
N PRO A 205 11.28 -8.76 0.09
CA PRO A 205 12.16 -9.44 1.02
C PRO A 205 11.55 -10.73 1.57
N ALA A 206 10.27 -10.73 1.91
CA ALA A 206 9.57 -11.89 2.45
C ALA A 206 9.67 -13.15 1.55
N ILE A 207 9.74 -12.96 0.24
CA ILE A 207 9.85 -14.04 -0.74
C ILE A 207 11.32 -14.41 -0.99
N SER A 208 12.20 -13.41 -1.03
CA SER A 208 13.57 -13.58 -1.53
C SER A 208 14.58 -13.99 -0.45
N LEU A 209 14.41 -13.55 0.81
CA LEU A 209 15.42 -13.78 1.86
C LEU A 209 15.60 -15.27 2.19
N GLY A 210 14.52 -16.05 2.17
CA GLY A 210 14.61 -17.51 2.35
C GLY A 210 15.42 -18.19 1.24
N GLN A 211 15.18 -17.80 -0.02
CA GLN A 211 15.90 -18.35 -1.18
C GLN A 211 17.38 -17.91 -1.21
N MET A 212 17.65 -16.67 -0.79
CA MET A 212 19.01 -16.17 -0.62
C MET A 212 19.77 -16.96 0.45
N SER A 213 19.14 -17.18 1.61
CA SER A 213 19.76 -17.95 2.72
C SER A 213 20.02 -19.40 2.32
N ALA A 214 19.17 -19.97 1.46
CA ALA A 214 19.38 -21.30 0.87
C ALA A 214 20.41 -21.32 -0.29
N GLY A 215 20.99 -20.17 -0.65
CA GLY A 215 21.97 -20.04 -1.73
C GLY A 215 21.41 -20.35 -3.12
N GLN A 216 20.09 -20.16 -3.32
CA GLN A 216 19.40 -20.46 -4.57
C GLN A 216 19.32 -19.27 -5.52
N ILE A 217 19.47 -18.04 -4.99
CA ILE A 217 19.49 -16.79 -5.76
C ILE A 217 20.58 -15.87 -5.24
N LYS A 218 20.96 -14.88 -6.04
CA LYS A 218 21.81 -13.75 -5.61
C LYS A 218 20.94 -12.52 -5.33
N VAL A 219 21.24 -11.79 -4.25
CA VAL A 219 20.59 -10.51 -3.89
C VAL A 219 21.65 -9.42 -3.95
N TYR A 220 21.33 -8.32 -4.63
CA TYR A 220 22.29 -7.26 -4.91
C TYR A 220 22.06 -5.98 -4.13
N ALA A 221 20.81 -5.56 -3.97
CA ALA A 221 20.46 -4.35 -3.23
C ALA A 221 18.99 -4.36 -2.82
N VAL A 222 18.67 -3.54 -1.82
CA VAL A 222 17.32 -3.16 -1.45
C VAL A 222 16.99 -1.79 -2.03
N THR A 223 15.77 -1.61 -2.51
CA THR A 223 15.29 -0.40 -3.19
C THR A 223 14.75 0.69 -2.24
N SER A 224 15.11 0.64 -0.97
CA SER A 224 14.81 1.67 0.04
C SER A 224 16.02 2.58 0.30
N LYS A 225 15.76 3.73 0.92
CA LYS A 225 16.82 4.67 1.35
C LYS A 225 17.68 4.13 2.50
N GLN A 226 17.17 3.15 3.23
CA GLN A 226 17.84 2.53 4.37
C GLN A 226 17.89 1.02 4.17
N ARG A 227 18.88 0.38 4.77
CA ARG A 227 18.98 -1.07 4.79
C ARG A 227 17.84 -1.66 5.63
N LEU A 228 17.40 -2.85 5.24
CA LEU A 228 16.38 -3.57 6.01
C LEU A 228 16.94 -4.03 7.37
N ALA A 229 16.21 -3.79 8.43
CA ALA A 229 16.58 -4.25 9.77
C ALA A 229 16.74 -5.78 9.85
N ILE A 230 15.91 -6.53 9.10
CA ILE A 230 15.94 -7.99 9.03
C ILE A 230 17.05 -8.54 8.11
N ALA A 231 17.71 -7.70 7.31
CA ALA A 231 18.78 -8.08 6.38
C ALA A 231 19.82 -6.94 6.24
N PRO A 232 20.51 -6.57 7.34
CA PRO A 232 21.39 -5.39 7.36
C PRO A 232 22.64 -5.54 6.47
N ASN A 233 22.95 -6.75 6.03
CA ASN A 233 24.06 -7.01 5.12
C ASN A 233 23.74 -6.71 3.65
N ILE A 234 22.47 -6.55 3.28
CA ILE A 234 22.08 -6.17 1.93
C ILE A 234 22.20 -4.64 1.82
N PRO A 235 23.03 -4.12 0.89
CA PRO A 235 23.18 -2.67 0.71
C PRO A 235 21.92 -2.06 0.09
N THR A 236 21.73 -0.77 0.27
CA THR A 236 20.77 0.01 -0.51
C THR A 236 21.26 0.16 -1.96
N THR A 237 20.36 0.53 -2.86
CA THR A 237 20.74 0.83 -4.25
C THR A 237 21.74 1.97 -4.33
N ASP A 238 21.65 3.00 -3.47
CA ASP A 238 22.64 4.09 -3.40
C ASP A 238 24.03 3.58 -3.01
N GLU A 239 24.11 2.78 -1.95
CA GLU A 239 25.38 2.18 -1.49
C GLU A 239 25.98 1.23 -2.53
N ALA A 240 25.12 0.61 -3.34
CA ALA A 240 25.52 -0.36 -4.36
C ALA A 240 25.82 0.26 -5.75
N GLY A 241 25.77 1.60 -5.87
CA GLY A 241 26.16 2.32 -7.08
C GLY A 241 25.02 2.57 -8.09
N LEU A 242 23.77 2.49 -7.65
CA LEU A 242 22.57 2.92 -8.40
C LEU A 242 21.80 3.95 -7.58
N PRO A 243 22.28 5.20 -7.50
CA PRO A 243 21.62 6.24 -6.72
C PRO A 243 20.24 6.60 -7.30
N ASP A 244 19.37 7.12 -6.43
CA ASP A 244 18.02 7.59 -6.77
C ASP A 244 17.09 6.52 -7.35
N TYR A 245 17.46 5.25 -7.28
CA TYR A 245 16.58 4.15 -7.64
C TYR A 245 15.83 3.64 -6.41
N TYR A 246 14.67 4.24 -6.12
CA TYR A 246 13.81 3.86 -5.02
C TYR A 246 12.47 3.35 -5.54
N PHE A 247 12.12 2.18 -5.11
CA PHE A 247 10.81 1.60 -5.37
C PHE A 247 10.32 0.83 -4.16
N SER A 248 9.17 1.21 -3.67
CA SER A 248 8.44 0.46 -2.67
C SER A 248 6.95 0.53 -2.95
N PHE A 249 6.21 -0.48 -2.56
CA PHE A 249 4.77 -0.39 -2.55
C PHE A 249 4.28 -0.32 -1.10
N TRP A 250 3.19 0.38 -0.91
CA TRP A 250 2.71 0.74 0.41
C TRP A 250 1.25 0.35 0.58
N HIS A 251 0.82 0.22 1.82
CA HIS A 251 -0.53 -0.12 2.22
C HIS A 251 -1.14 1.00 3.05
N ALA A 252 -2.43 1.21 2.89
CA ALA A 252 -3.20 2.18 3.65
C ALA A 252 -4.67 1.76 3.73
N PHE A 253 -5.48 2.52 4.51
CA PHE A 253 -6.90 2.32 4.61
C PHE A 253 -7.68 3.48 4.01
N TRP A 254 -8.82 3.16 3.38
CA TRP A 254 -9.77 4.12 2.81
C TRP A 254 -11.21 3.73 3.15
N ALA A 255 -12.02 4.74 3.46
CA ALA A 255 -13.46 4.63 3.58
C ALA A 255 -14.16 5.15 2.30
N PRO A 256 -15.46 4.86 2.09
CA PRO A 256 -16.25 5.47 1.02
C PRO A 256 -16.29 7.00 1.16
N LYS A 257 -16.42 7.70 0.03
CA LYS A 257 -16.63 9.15 0.02
C LYS A 257 -17.82 9.56 0.88
N GLY A 258 -17.67 10.69 1.58
CA GLY A 258 -18.72 11.22 2.44
C GLY A 258 -18.83 10.52 3.80
N THR A 259 -17.93 9.59 4.13
CA THR A 259 -17.83 9.06 5.49
C THR A 259 -17.55 10.22 6.46
N PRO A 260 -18.42 10.42 7.50
CA PRO A 260 -18.27 11.54 8.42
C PRO A 260 -16.88 11.58 9.06
N LYS A 261 -16.35 12.79 9.20
CA LYS A 261 -15.01 13.00 9.77
C LYS A 261 -14.81 12.30 11.12
N ALA A 262 -15.81 12.31 11.98
CA ALA A 262 -15.74 11.64 13.29
C ALA A 262 -15.52 10.12 13.17
N ILE A 263 -16.09 9.50 12.12
CA ILE A 263 -15.89 8.08 11.82
C ILE A 263 -14.47 7.85 11.28
N VAL A 264 -14.03 8.66 10.33
CA VAL A 264 -12.67 8.59 9.78
C VAL A 264 -11.63 8.75 10.87
N ASP A 265 -11.80 9.74 11.76
CA ASP A 265 -10.90 10.00 12.89
C ASP A 265 -10.86 8.79 13.86
N LYS A 266 -11.99 8.14 14.11
CA LYS A 266 -12.04 6.95 14.96
C LYS A 266 -11.37 5.73 14.33
N LEU A 267 -11.58 5.52 13.03
CA LEU A 267 -10.89 4.46 12.27
C LEU A 267 -9.38 4.73 12.21
N ASN A 268 -8.97 5.98 11.99
CA ASN A 268 -7.55 6.37 12.04
C ASN A 268 -6.95 6.16 13.43
N ASN A 269 -7.66 6.53 14.50
CA ASN A 269 -7.18 6.28 15.86
C ASN A 269 -6.99 4.77 16.12
N ALA A 270 -7.91 3.93 15.64
CA ALA A 270 -7.77 2.48 15.74
C ALA A 270 -6.55 1.95 14.98
N LEU A 271 -6.31 2.45 13.74
CA LEU A 271 -5.11 2.15 12.97
C LEU A 271 -3.85 2.49 13.76
N VAL A 272 -3.75 3.72 14.26
CA VAL A 272 -2.57 4.23 14.95
C VAL A 272 -2.27 3.46 16.24
N GLN A 273 -3.29 3.19 17.05
CA GLN A 273 -3.11 2.40 18.27
C GLN A 273 -2.65 0.98 17.94
N THR A 274 -3.22 0.36 16.90
CA THR A 274 -2.82 -0.98 16.44
C THR A 274 -1.37 -1.00 15.96
N LEU A 275 -0.94 0.00 15.19
CA LEU A 275 0.47 0.12 14.75
C LEU A 275 1.44 0.42 15.90
N SER A 276 0.96 0.92 17.02
CA SER A 276 1.76 1.18 18.22
C SER A 276 1.93 -0.08 19.09
N GLU A 277 1.11 -1.11 18.91
CA GLU A 277 1.21 -2.36 19.67
C GLU A 277 2.49 -3.14 19.32
N PRO A 278 3.33 -3.52 20.31
CA PRO A 278 4.58 -4.26 20.03
C PRO A 278 4.37 -5.53 19.21
N ALA A 279 3.34 -6.30 19.51
CA ALA A 279 3.05 -7.55 18.80
C ALA A 279 2.68 -7.32 17.32
N THR A 280 1.95 -6.25 17.00
CA THR A 280 1.62 -5.86 15.63
C THR A 280 2.88 -5.41 14.90
N ARG A 281 3.70 -4.57 15.54
CA ARG A 281 4.97 -4.10 14.97
C ARG A 281 5.91 -5.24 14.62
N THR A 282 6.11 -6.17 15.57
CA THR A 282 6.96 -7.35 15.33
C THR A 282 6.50 -8.13 14.11
N LYS A 283 5.21 -8.46 14.01
CA LYS A 283 4.66 -9.19 12.85
C LYS A 283 4.87 -8.46 11.52
N LEU A 284 4.72 -7.13 11.50
CA LEU A 284 4.94 -6.34 10.29
C LEU A 284 6.41 -6.28 9.91
N VAL A 285 7.32 -6.09 10.89
CA VAL A 285 8.78 -6.07 10.66
C VAL A 285 9.27 -7.43 10.18
N ASP A 286 8.78 -8.54 10.73
CA ASP A 286 9.12 -9.89 10.29
C ASP A 286 8.74 -10.15 8.81
N LEU A 287 7.77 -9.40 8.30
CA LEU A 287 7.38 -9.40 6.88
C LEU A 287 8.13 -8.33 6.06
N ALA A 288 9.19 -7.74 6.61
CA ALA A 288 9.94 -6.63 6.00
C ALA A 288 9.07 -5.40 5.67
N GLN A 289 8.02 -5.17 6.46
CA GLN A 289 7.23 -3.96 6.37
C GLN A 289 7.89 -2.85 7.18
N GLU A 290 8.12 -1.70 6.56
CA GLU A 290 8.56 -0.47 7.22
C GLU A 290 7.32 0.35 7.58
N ILE A 291 6.99 0.40 8.87
CA ILE A 291 5.81 1.13 9.36
C ILE A 291 6.05 2.62 9.18
N PHE A 292 5.10 3.32 8.56
CA PHE A 292 5.20 4.78 8.41
C PHE A 292 5.35 5.48 9.77
N PRO A 293 6.13 6.56 9.85
CA PRO A 293 6.22 7.40 11.04
C PRO A 293 4.85 7.88 11.51
N ARG A 294 4.69 8.11 12.81
CA ARG A 294 3.39 8.47 13.41
C ARG A 294 2.74 9.69 12.76
N GLU A 295 3.52 10.68 12.41
CA GLU A 295 3.11 11.91 11.73
C GLU A 295 2.54 11.69 10.34
N GLU A 296 2.97 10.60 9.67
CA GLU A 296 2.51 10.23 8.33
C GLU A 296 1.27 9.31 8.33
N GLN A 297 0.86 8.80 9.50
CA GLN A 297 -0.29 7.89 9.63
C GLN A 297 -1.65 8.60 9.59
N SER A 298 -1.69 9.90 9.29
CA SER A 298 -2.92 10.69 9.29
C SER A 298 -3.67 10.61 7.94
N PRO A 299 -5.00 10.88 7.93
CA PRO A 299 -5.78 10.99 6.68
C PRO A 299 -5.20 12.03 5.71
N LYS A 300 -4.75 13.17 6.23
CA LYS A 300 -4.14 14.24 5.43
C LYS A 300 -2.83 13.79 4.79
N ALA A 301 -1.96 13.11 5.56
CA ALA A 301 -0.69 12.60 5.04
C ALA A 301 -0.93 11.57 3.92
N LEU A 302 -1.89 10.64 4.11
CA LEU A 302 -2.24 9.68 3.07
C LEU A 302 -2.74 10.37 1.79
N ARG A 303 -3.58 11.40 1.89
CA ARG A 303 -4.07 12.17 0.74
C ARG A 303 -2.93 12.79 -0.06
N ILE A 304 -1.99 13.43 0.64
CA ILE A 304 -0.83 14.08 0.01
C ILE A 304 0.09 13.03 -0.60
N TYR A 305 0.36 11.96 0.13
CA TYR A 305 1.24 10.88 -0.33
C TYR A 305 0.68 10.19 -1.58
N GLN A 306 -0.60 9.81 -1.58
CA GLN A 306 -1.26 9.19 -2.73
C GLN A 306 -1.23 10.10 -3.96
N GLN A 307 -1.48 11.41 -3.81
CA GLN A 307 -1.42 12.35 -4.92
C GLN A 307 -0.01 12.43 -5.50
N SER A 308 1.02 12.55 -4.65
CA SER A 308 2.41 12.60 -5.10
C SER A 308 2.83 11.31 -5.85
N GLU A 309 2.33 10.16 -5.39
CA GLU A 309 2.55 8.89 -6.06
C GLU A 309 1.83 8.83 -7.43
N ILE A 310 0.61 9.32 -7.52
CA ILE A 310 -0.12 9.44 -8.80
C ILE A 310 0.65 10.34 -9.77
N ASP A 311 1.07 11.52 -9.33
CA ASP A 311 1.80 12.49 -10.16
C ASP A 311 3.14 11.91 -10.67
N LYS A 312 3.81 11.14 -9.83
CA LYS A 312 5.07 10.46 -10.17
C LYS A 312 4.85 9.31 -11.16
N TRP A 313 3.88 8.43 -10.87
CA TRP A 313 3.80 7.12 -11.52
C TRP A 313 2.98 7.11 -12.81
N TRP A 314 1.90 7.89 -12.91
CA TRP A 314 1.07 7.87 -14.11
C TRP A 314 1.80 8.22 -15.40
N PRO A 315 2.67 9.26 -15.45
CA PRO A 315 3.46 9.51 -16.66
C PRO A 315 4.35 8.32 -17.04
N ILE A 316 4.96 7.67 -16.05
CA ILE A 316 5.85 6.52 -16.27
C ILE A 316 5.08 5.31 -16.80
N ILE A 317 3.95 4.96 -16.16
CA ILE A 317 3.12 3.82 -16.54
C ILE A 317 2.53 4.02 -17.95
N LYS A 318 2.05 5.23 -18.26
CA LYS A 318 1.52 5.58 -19.59
C LYS A 318 2.59 5.53 -20.66
N ALA A 319 3.79 6.07 -20.38
CA ALA A 319 4.92 6.04 -21.31
C ALA A 319 5.42 4.61 -21.59
N ALA A 320 5.31 3.71 -20.60
CA ALA A 320 5.61 2.30 -20.75
C ALA A 320 4.50 1.49 -21.50
N ASN A 321 3.41 2.17 -21.90
CA ASN A 321 2.25 1.57 -22.57
C ASN A 321 1.69 0.33 -21.84
N VAL A 322 1.76 0.32 -20.52
CA VAL A 322 1.19 -0.74 -19.69
C VAL A 322 -0.33 -0.63 -19.74
N LYS A 323 -0.97 -1.62 -20.37
CA LYS A 323 -2.43 -1.72 -20.50
C LYS A 323 -2.90 -3.03 -19.92
N SER A 324 -4.09 -3.04 -19.32
CA SER A 324 -4.82 -4.28 -19.04
C SER A 324 -5.21 -4.93 -20.38
N GLU A 325 -4.97 -6.22 -20.52
CA GLU A 325 -5.55 -7.02 -21.60
C GLU A 325 -7.07 -7.10 -21.48
#